data_b8f0d2eb7c24a250a413d338ef9f1ff8
#
_entry.id   b8f0d2eb7c24a250a413d338ef9f1ff8
#
_cell.length_a   1.000
_cell.length_b   1.000
_cell.length_c   1.000
_cell.angle_alpha   90.00
_cell.angle_beta   90.00
_cell.angle_gamma   90.00
#
_symmetry.space_group_name_H-M   'P 1'
#
loop_
_entity.id
_entity.type
_entity.pdbx_description
1 polymer ?
#
loop_
_entity_poly.entity_id
_entity_poly.type
_entity_poly.pdbx_seq_one_letter_code
_entity_poly.pdbx_strand_id
1 'polypeptide(L)'
;LYDLGRVLDEDAPGFPGRYFRQTLVTTAHHSNAGAGGVGENMVNWVTEQVAGTMQLGTHLDALSHLQIGDRCYNGLTVAELADNAGVKRLGVETVPQIVTRGWLVDVAARRAVSRLELGTVITLDDMGEIEPEPGDAVIFHTGWGSQWEDPEAYLAGEPGPGLELAEWLASSGVALTGCDTWSYGPVPAEDPSRPFEVPQTLNVRHGVFVVENLDTSELAADGVREFALVLTHPKLRGATGAWTSPIALV
;
A
#
# COMPACT_ATOMS: atom_id res chain seq x y z
N LEU A 1 -1.08 -3.86 -19.94
CA LEU A 1 -1.11 -2.94 -18.80
C LEU A 1 -2.07 -3.49 -17.77
N TYR A 2 -1.68 -3.48 -16.49
CA TYR A 2 -2.48 -3.92 -15.36
C TYR A 2 -2.60 -2.77 -14.35
N ASP A 3 -3.81 -2.53 -13.85
CA ASP A 3 -4.05 -1.62 -12.73
C ASP A 3 -3.93 -2.43 -11.43
N LEU A 4 -3.07 -1.97 -10.55
CA LEU A 4 -2.82 -2.63 -9.26
C LEU A 4 -3.49 -1.88 -8.09
N GLY A 5 -4.30 -0.87 -8.40
CA GLY A 5 -5.03 -0.07 -7.42
C GLY A 5 -6.43 -0.62 -7.17
N ARG A 6 -6.87 -0.61 -5.92
CA ARG A 6 -8.26 -0.94 -5.57
C ARG A 6 -9.13 0.29 -5.57
N VAL A 7 -10.40 0.12 -5.90
CA VAL A 7 -11.41 1.15 -5.70
C VAL A 7 -11.51 1.45 -4.20
N LEU A 8 -11.46 2.73 -3.86
CA LEU A 8 -11.56 3.21 -2.50
C LEU A 8 -12.91 3.91 -2.29
N ASP A 9 -13.69 3.39 -1.37
CA ASP A 9 -14.99 3.93 -0.96
C ASP A 9 -15.19 3.83 0.56
N GLU A 10 -16.40 4.13 1.04
CA GLU A 10 -16.71 4.12 2.47
C GLU A 10 -16.76 2.71 3.08
N ASP A 11 -16.92 1.68 2.26
CA ASP A 11 -17.00 0.27 2.65
C ASP A 11 -15.64 -0.46 2.57
N ALA A 12 -14.60 0.22 2.08
CA ALA A 12 -13.26 -0.37 1.96
C ALA A 12 -12.76 -0.92 3.31
N PRO A 13 -12.22 -2.17 3.33
CA PRO A 13 -11.73 -2.77 4.57
C PRO A 13 -10.61 -1.96 5.18
N GLY A 14 -10.77 -1.54 6.41
CA GLY A 14 -9.82 -0.71 7.14
C GLY A 14 -9.56 -1.20 8.56
N PHE A 15 -8.29 -1.17 8.96
CA PHE A 15 -7.91 -1.40 10.36
C PHE A 15 -8.71 -0.46 11.29
N PRO A 16 -9.07 -0.89 12.51
CA PRO A 16 -9.91 -0.10 13.42
C PRO A 16 -9.47 1.35 13.56
N GLY A 17 -10.42 2.28 13.29
CA GLY A 17 -10.18 3.73 13.32
C GLY A 17 -9.77 4.33 11.97
N ARG A 18 -9.47 3.54 10.96
CA ARG A 18 -9.27 4.02 9.58
C ARG A 18 -10.63 4.16 8.89
N TYR A 19 -10.77 5.18 8.06
CA TYR A 19 -12.01 5.45 7.33
C TYR A 19 -11.74 6.23 6.05
N PHE A 20 -12.70 6.18 5.14
CA PHE A 20 -12.81 7.04 3.97
C PHE A 20 -14.22 7.64 3.92
N ARG A 21 -14.33 8.92 3.58
CA ARG A 21 -15.60 9.60 3.36
C ARG A 21 -15.50 10.56 2.20
N GLN A 22 -16.51 10.54 1.37
CA GLN A 22 -16.66 11.46 0.25
C GLN A 22 -18.02 12.15 0.31
N THR A 23 -18.03 13.46 0.14
CA THR A 23 -19.26 14.26 0.08
C THR A 23 -19.20 15.24 -1.07
N LEU A 24 -20.34 15.46 -1.73
CA LEU A 24 -20.47 16.50 -2.73
C LEU A 24 -20.63 17.85 -2.03
N VAL A 25 -19.69 18.78 -2.28
CA VAL A 25 -19.76 20.16 -1.77
C VAL A 25 -20.36 21.11 -2.78
N THR A 26 -20.28 20.76 -4.08
CA THR A 26 -20.92 21.51 -5.17
C THR A 26 -21.56 20.51 -6.14
N THR A 27 -22.83 20.69 -6.42
CA THR A 27 -23.55 19.97 -7.47
C THR A 27 -23.95 20.95 -8.56
N ALA A 28 -24.26 20.45 -9.75
CA ALA A 28 -24.82 21.27 -10.84
C ALA A 28 -26.05 22.04 -10.38
N HIS A 29 -26.82 21.50 -9.46
CA HIS A 29 -27.99 22.13 -8.86
C HIS A 29 -27.64 23.30 -7.95
N HIS A 30 -26.58 23.17 -7.15
CA HIS A 30 -26.10 24.23 -6.25
C HIS A 30 -25.34 25.33 -6.99
N SER A 31 -24.47 24.96 -7.95
CA SER A 31 -23.68 25.92 -8.70
C SER A 31 -24.52 26.88 -9.52
N ASN A 32 -25.74 26.48 -9.86
CA ASN A 32 -26.65 27.27 -10.65
C ASN A 32 -27.49 28.25 -9.84
N ALA A 33 -27.63 28.07 -8.53
CA ALA A 33 -28.51 28.90 -7.68
C ALA A 33 -29.88 29.25 -8.36
N GLY A 34 -30.44 28.32 -9.14
CA GLY A 34 -31.65 28.49 -9.92
C GLY A 34 -31.51 29.27 -11.24
N ALA A 35 -30.31 29.67 -11.64
CA ALA A 35 -30.05 30.51 -12.81
C ALA A 35 -29.57 29.74 -14.06
N GLY A 36 -29.42 28.44 -13.98
CA GLY A 36 -29.16 27.58 -15.15
C GLY A 36 -27.71 27.37 -15.54
N GLY A 37 -26.74 28.08 -15.02
CA GLY A 37 -25.33 27.95 -15.34
C GLY A 37 -24.56 29.26 -15.34
N VAL A 38 -23.26 29.21 -15.34
CA VAL A 38 -22.37 30.37 -15.37
C VAL A 38 -21.98 30.71 -16.79
N GLY A 39 -22.17 31.99 -17.16
CA GLY A 39 -21.84 32.52 -18.47
C GLY A 39 -22.83 32.09 -19.60
N GLU A 40 -22.61 32.62 -20.79
CA GLU A 40 -23.40 32.29 -21.96
C GLU A 40 -23.30 30.83 -22.40
N ASN A 41 -22.18 30.18 -22.08
CA ASN A 41 -21.91 28.78 -22.33
C ASN A 41 -22.46 27.82 -21.25
N MET A 42 -23.19 28.35 -20.27
CA MET A 42 -23.93 27.58 -19.25
C MET A 42 -23.09 26.56 -18.49
N VAL A 43 -21.86 26.93 -18.08
CA VAL A 43 -20.94 26.03 -17.38
C VAL A 43 -21.50 25.64 -16.02
N ASN A 44 -21.46 24.34 -15.76
CA ASN A 44 -21.75 23.69 -14.48
C ASN A 44 -20.64 22.73 -14.10
N TRP A 45 -20.51 22.45 -12.80
CA TRP A 45 -19.55 21.49 -12.30
C TRP A 45 -20.06 20.77 -11.05
N VAL A 46 -19.43 19.64 -10.76
CA VAL A 46 -19.61 18.89 -9.51
C VAL A 46 -18.26 18.84 -8.83
N THR A 47 -18.21 19.09 -7.53
CA THR A 47 -16.98 19.04 -6.73
C THR A 47 -17.26 18.27 -5.46
N GLU A 48 -16.36 17.38 -5.13
CA GLU A 48 -16.40 16.57 -3.92
C GLU A 48 -15.29 17.01 -2.93
N GLN A 49 -15.53 16.68 -1.69
CA GLN A 49 -14.55 16.73 -0.61
C GLN A 49 -14.30 15.32 -0.11
N VAL A 50 -13.03 14.99 0.11
CA VAL A 50 -12.61 13.70 0.64
C VAL A 50 -11.96 13.91 2.00
N ALA A 51 -12.31 13.05 2.96
CA ALA A 51 -11.65 12.92 4.26
C ALA A 51 -11.38 11.44 4.53
N GLY A 52 -10.16 11.11 4.91
CA GLY A 52 -9.82 9.70 5.14
C GLY A 52 -8.41 9.51 5.68
N THR A 53 -8.12 8.26 6.03
CA THR A 53 -6.81 7.81 6.50
C THR A 53 -5.97 7.38 5.31
N MET A 54 -4.73 7.83 5.23
CA MET A 54 -3.83 7.50 4.10
C MET A 54 -3.53 5.99 4.01
N GLN A 55 -3.51 5.30 5.15
CA GLN A 55 -3.28 3.85 5.24
C GLN A 55 -4.59 3.05 5.08
N LEU A 56 -5.37 3.35 4.04
CA LEU A 56 -6.60 2.64 3.67
C LEU A 56 -6.63 2.48 2.15
N GLY A 57 -7.18 1.35 1.65
CA GLY A 57 -7.09 1.02 0.24
C GLY A 57 -5.64 0.80 -0.21
N THR A 58 -5.38 0.80 -1.50
CA THR A 58 -4.01 0.70 -2.02
C THR A 58 -3.24 1.96 -1.67
N HIS A 59 -2.18 1.81 -0.90
CA HIS A 59 -1.40 2.93 -0.40
C HIS A 59 0.10 2.62 -0.27
N LEU A 60 0.89 3.68 -0.32
CA LEU A 60 2.33 3.67 -0.08
C LEU A 60 2.62 4.20 1.31
N ASP A 61 3.39 3.46 2.09
CA ASP A 61 3.92 3.93 3.37
C ASP A 61 5.24 4.69 3.19
N ALA A 62 5.25 5.92 3.69
CA ALA A 62 6.47 6.70 3.79
C ALA A 62 7.31 6.25 5.00
N LEU A 63 8.60 6.58 5.02
CA LEU A 63 9.54 6.18 6.07
C LEU A 63 9.29 6.86 7.44
N SER A 64 8.25 7.67 7.52
CA SER A 64 7.72 8.27 8.74
C SER A 64 6.56 7.50 9.35
N HIS A 65 6.05 6.44 8.67
CA HIS A 65 4.85 5.75 9.13
C HIS A 65 5.10 4.91 10.38
N LEU A 66 6.14 4.08 10.38
CA LEU A 66 6.43 3.16 11.48
C LEU A 66 7.59 3.62 12.37
N GLN A 67 7.59 3.13 13.61
CA GLN A 67 8.63 3.40 14.61
C GLN A 67 9.03 2.12 15.36
N ILE A 68 10.24 2.12 15.92
CA ILE A 68 10.70 1.18 16.93
C ILE A 68 10.93 1.95 18.23
N GLY A 69 10.03 1.80 19.20
CA GLY A 69 9.96 2.68 20.35
C GLY A 69 9.67 4.12 19.92
N ASP A 70 10.60 5.05 20.18
CA ASP A 70 10.53 6.46 19.76
C ASP A 70 11.37 6.76 18.51
N ARG A 71 11.87 5.75 17.80
CA ARG A 71 12.80 5.90 16.67
C ARG A 71 12.17 5.52 15.34
N CYS A 72 12.34 6.42 14.38
CA CYS A 72 12.01 6.23 12.98
C CYS A 72 13.27 5.91 12.16
N TYR A 73 13.09 5.76 10.85
CA TYR A 73 14.21 5.58 9.92
C TYR A 73 15.31 6.65 10.12
N ASN A 74 16.57 6.25 9.97
CA ASN A 74 17.76 7.07 10.25
C ASN A 74 17.88 7.55 11.71
N GLY A 75 17.22 6.86 12.65
CA GLY A 75 17.33 7.15 14.08
C GLY A 75 16.67 8.45 14.54
N LEU A 76 15.84 9.08 13.69
CA LEU A 76 15.06 10.24 14.07
C LEU A 76 14.08 9.88 15.18
N THR A 77 13.98 10.74 16.19
CA THR A 77 12.93 10.58 17.22
C THR A 77 11.56 11.04 16.69
N VAL A 78 10.50 10.54 17.27
CA VAL A 78 9.13 11.00 16.97
C VAL A 78 9.00 12.51 17.19
N ALA A 79 9.65 13.06 18.23
CA ALA A 79 9.63 14.51 18.50
C ALA A 79 10.34 15.35 17.42
N GLU A 80 11.38 14.80 16.78
CA GLU A 80 12.04 15.44 15.62
C GLU A 80 11.24 15.24 14.35
N LEU A 81 10.49 14.13 14.26
CA LEU A 81 9.73 13.74 13.09
C LEU A 81 8.45 14.52 12.91
N ALA A 82 7.65 14.68 13.97
CA ALA A 82 6.25 15.12 13.87
C ALA A 82 5.85 16.14 14.93
N ASP A 83 4.77 16.88 14.64
CA ASP A 83 3.99 17.66 15.57
C ASP A 83 2.49 17.49 15.29
N ASN A 84 1.64 18.33 15.92
CA ASN A 84 0.19 18.23 15.74
C ASN A 84 -0.31 18.55 14.32
N ALA A 85 0.54 19.14 13.46
CA ALA A 85 0.20 19.49 12.09
C ALA A 85 0.61 18.41 11.08
N GLY A 86 1.39 17.41 11.51
CA GLY A 86 1.89 16.33 10.66
C GLY A 86 3.38 16.09 10.81
N VAL A 87 3.92 15.26 9.91
CA VAL A 87 5.36 14.97 9.91
C VAL A 87 6.14 16.09 9.21
N LYS A 88 7.31 16.40 9.75
CA LYS A 88 8.23 17.43 9.24
C LYS A 88 9.35 16.87 8.38
N ARG A 89 9.60 15.58 8.50
CA ARG A 89 10.66 14.83 7.84
C ARG A 89 10.14 13.46 7.42
N LEU A 90 10.71 12.91 6.36
CA LEU A 90 10.35 11.60 5.82
C LEU A 90 8.86 11.46 5.45
N GLY A 91 8.16 12.57 5.26
CA GLY A 91 6.78 12.56 4.79
C GLY A 91 6.68 12.12 3.33
N VAL A 92 5.49 11.71 2.91
CA VAL A 92 5.24 11.17 1.57
C VAL A 92 5.59 12.16 0.45
N GLU A 93 5.57 13.45 0.72
CA GLU A 93 5.99 14.48 -0.24
C GLU A 93 7.48 14.39 -0.62
N THR A 94 8.29 13.71 0.21
CA THR A 94 9.73 13.50 -0.05
C THR A 94 10.01 12.21 -0.81
N VAL A 95 9.05 11.31 -0.89
CA VAL A 95 9.18 10.06 -1.65
C VAL A 95 9.16 10.40 -3.15
N PRO A 96 10.12 9.94 -3.95
CA PRO A 96 10.07 10.13 -5.40
C PRO A 96 8.92 9.35 -6.03
N GLN A 97 8.46 9.75 -7.21
CA GLN A 97 7.65 8.88 -8.05
C GLN A 97 8.54 7.70 -8.48
N ILE A 98 8.01 6.49 -8.43
CA ILE A 98 8.81 5.27 -8.63
C ILE A 98 8.50 4.68 -9.99
N VAL A 99 9.54 4.49 -10.79
CA VAL A 99 9.49 3.73 -12.04
C VAL A 99 10.67 2.77 -12.00
N THR A 100 10.38 1.48 -11.86
CA THR A 100 11.43 0.47 -11.69
C THR A 100 10.97 -0.89 -12.21
N ARG A 101 11.92 -1.84 -12.35
CA ARG A 101 11.58 -3.23 -12.59
C ARG A 101 10.82 -3.80 -11.39
N GLY A 102 9.70 -4.46 -11.66
CA GLY A 102 8.87 -5.14 -10.67
C GLY A 102 8.88 -6.64 -10.91
N TRP A 103 8.91 -7.41 -9.83
CA TRP A 103 8.76 -8.85 -9.81
C TRP A 103 7.46 -9.23 -9.12
N LEU A 104 6.67 -10.11 -9.73
CA LEU A 104 5.54 -10.76 -9.07
C LEU A 104 5.97 -12.14 -8.57
N VAL A 105 5.91 -12.34 -7.27
CA VAL A 105 6.02 -13.65 -6.62
C VAL A 105 4.61 -14.18 -6.38
N ASP A 106 4.12 -15.02 -7.27
CA ASP A 106 2.81 -15.67 -7.10
C ASP A 106 2.95 -16.86 -6.15
N VAL A 107 2.81 -16.58 -4.85
CA VAL A 107 2.95 -17.59 -3.80
C VAL A 107 1.75 -18.53 -3.79
N ALA A 108 0.56 -18.05 -4.10
CA ALA A 108 -0.63 -18.88 -4.16
C ALA A 108 -0.49 -19.97 -5.23
N ALA A 109 -0.08 -19.61 -6.44
CA ALA A 109 0.17 -20.58 -7.51
C ALA A 109 1.33 -21.54 -7.17
N ARG A 110 2.42 -21.04 -6.58
CA ARG A 110 3.55 -21.90 -6.16
C ARG A 110 3.15 -22.97 -5.15
N ARG A 111 2.25 -22.62 -4.25
CA ARG A 111 1.73 -23.56 -3.24
C ARG A 111 0.47 -24.32 -3.71
N ALA A 112 0.09 -24.16 -5.00
CA ALA A 112 -1.05 -24.81 -5.65
C ALA A 112 -2.38 -24.58 -4.89
N VAL A 113 -2.60 -23.36 -4.39
CA VAL A 113 -3.82 -22.91 -3.73
C VAL A 113 -4.36 -21.66 -4.43
N SER A 114 -5.64 -21.40 -4.30
CA SER A 114 -6.24 -20.13 -4.80
C SER A 114 -5.96 -18.94 -3.89
N ARG A 115 -5.69 -19.21 -2.61
CA ARG A 115 -5.39 -18.23 -1.57
C ARG A 115 -4.65 -18.90 -0.44
N LEU A 116 -3.70 -18.19 0.16
CA LEU A 116 -3.02 -18.64 1.37
C LEU A 116 -3.95 -18.53 2.58
N GLU A 117 -3.71 -19.36 3.59
CA GLU A 117 -4.41 -19.27 4.87
C GLU A 117 -3.88 -18.09 5.70
N LEU A 118 -4.72 -17.54 6.60
CA LEU A 118 -4.30 -16.48 7.52
C LEU A 118 -3.08 -16.92 8.36
N GLY A 119 -2.20 -15.99 8.67
CA GLY A 119 -0.98 -16.25 9.43
C GLY A 119 0.06 -17.06 8.67
N THR A 120 -0.17 -17.42 7.40
CA THR A 120 0.82 -18.12 6.58
C THR A 120 2.04 -17.23 6.37
N VAL A 121 3.21 -17.75 6.75
CA VAL A 121 4.50 -17.08 6.52
C VAL A 121 4.99 -17.42 5.10
N ILE A 122 5.32 -16.39 4.33
CA ILE A 122 6.03 -16.49 3.06
C ILE A 122 7.52 -16.50 3.36
N THR A 123 8.23 -17.48 2.81
CA THR A 123 9.64 -17.75 3.09
C THR A 123 10.52 -17.49 1.88
N LEU A 124 11.84 -17.61 2.04
CA LEU A 124 12.79 -17.51 0.93
C LEU A 124 12.56 -18.57 -0.15
N ASP A 125 12.09 -19.76 0.21
CA ASP A 125 11.79 -20.81 -0.74
C ASP A 125 10.66 -20.42 -1.73
N ASP A 126 9.76 -19.54 -1.29
CA ASP A 126 8.67 -19.04 -2.13
C ASP A 126 9.16 -18.05 -3.21
N MET A 127 10.36 -17.49 -3.08
CA MET A 127 10.97 -16.64 -4.12
C MET A 127 11.30 -17.44 -5.40
N GLY A 128 11.63 -18.71 -5.27
CA GLY A 128 12.04 -19.56 -6.39
C GLY A 128 13.29 -19.03 -7.06
N GLU A 129 13.22 -18.76 -8.37
CA GLU A 129 14.34 -18.28 -9.19
C GLU A 129 14.42 -16.75 -9.29
N ILE A 130 13.60 -16.02 -8.51
CA ILE A 130 13.58 -14.55 -8.55
C ILE A 130 14.75 -14.02 -7.72
N GLU A 131 15.66 -13.32 -8.39
CA GLU A 131 16.81 -12.64 -7.80
C GLU A 131 16.71 -11.14 -8.12
N PRO A 132 16.12 -10.32 -7.24
CA PRO A 132 15.99 -8.88 -7.50
C PRO A 132 17.34 -8.18 -7.44
N GLU A 133 17.51 -7.16 -8.26
CA GLU A 133 18.64 -6.26 -8.22
C GLU A 133 18.36 -5.01 -7.36
N PRO A 134 19.41 -4.29 -6.90
CA PRO A 134 19.21 -3.06 -6.17
C PRO A 134 18.35 -2.05 -6.93
N GLY A 135 17.31 -1.57 -6.28
CA GLY A 135 16.33 -0.64 -6.86
C GLY A 135 15.06 -1.31 -7.42
N ASP A 136 15.03 -2.62 -7.54
CA ASP A 136 13.83 -3.34 -7.96
C ASP A 136 12.68 -3.23 -6.94
N ALA A 137 11.49 -3.56 -7.41
CA ALA A 137 10.32 -3.79 -6.58
C ALA A 137 9.96 -5.29 -6.57
N VAL A 138 9.55 -5.81 -5.42
CA VAL A 138 9.06 -7.19 -5.27
C VAL A 138 7.64 -7.17 -4.73
N ILE A 139 6.71 -7.72 -5.49
CA ILE A 139 5.29 -7.78 -5.15
C ILE A 139 4.88 -9.23 -4.92
N PHE A 140 4.19 -9.49 -3.82
CA PHE A 140 3.68 -10.82 -3.49
C PHE A 140 2.18 -10.91 -3.79
N HIS A 141 1.81 -11.97 -4.51
CA HIS A 141 0.42 -12.38 -4.69
C HIS A 141 0.13 -13.55 -3.76
N THR A 142 -0.76 -13.35 -2.81
CA THR A 142 -1.19 -14.36 -1.83
C THR A 142 -2.58 -14.91 -2.14
N GLY A 143 -3.33 -14.24 -3.01
CA GLY A 143 -4.74 -14.47 -3.26
C GLY A 143 -5.65 -13.92 -2.15
N TRP A 144 -5.08 -13.36 -1.06
CA TRP A 144 -5.86 -12.79 0.06
C TRP A 144 -6.76 -11.64 -0.39
N GLY A 145 -6.31 -10.87 -1.37
CA GLY A 145 -7.05 -9.79 -1.99
C GLY A 145 -8.41 -10.19 -2.57
N SER A 146 -8.67 -11.47 -2.79
CA SER A 146 -9.99 -12.00 -3.22
C SER A 146 -11.08 -11.79 -2.17
N GLN A 147 -10.74 -11.46 -0.93
CA GLN A 147 -11.67 -11.20 0.17
C GLN A 147 -11.98 -9.70 0.34
N TRP A 148 -11.51 -8.83 -0.55
CA TRP A 148 -11.66 -7.38 -0.43
C TRP A 148 -13.10 -6.90 -0.18
N GLU A 149 -14.08 -7.55 -0.81
CA GLU A 149 -15.51 -7.23 -0.67
C GLU A 149 -16.15 -7.78 0.62
N ASP A 150 -15.39 -8.49 1.47
CA ASP A 150 -15.82 -8.98 2.76
C ASP A 150 -14.85 -8.46 3.84
N PRO A 151 -15.10 -7.27 4.40
CA PRO A 151 -14.20 -6.64 5.38
C PRO A 151 -13.95 -7.47 6.63
N GLU A 152 -14.92 -8.27 7.08
CA GLU A 152 -14.77 -9.14 8.26
C GLU A 152 -13.76 -10.27 7.95
N ALA A 153 -13.92 -10.94 6.83
CA ALA A 153 -13.00 -11.98 6.39
C ALA A 153 -11.61 -11.42 6.06
N TYR A 154 -11.56 -10.28 5.37
CA TYR A 154 -10.30 -9.64 4.96
C TYR A 154 -9.44 -9.22 6.16
N LEU A 155 -10.07 -8.67 7.22
CA LEU A 155 -9.38 -8.16 8.42
C LEU A 155 -9.23 -9.20 9.54
N ALA A 156 -9.72 -10.43 9.35
CA ALA A 156 -9.60 -11.50 10.37
C ALA A 156 -8.13 -11.90 10.65
N GLY A 157 -7.25 -11.62 9.72
CA GLY A 157 -5.82 -11.91 9.72
C GLY A 157 -5.31 -11.79 8.29
N GLU A 158 -4.09 -12.25 8.02
CA GLU A 158 -3.54 -12.28 6.66
C GLU A 158 -2.29 -13.15 6.56
N PRO A 159 -1.96 -13.69 5.38
CA PRO A 159 -0.62 -14.20 5.08
C PRO A 159 0.34 -13.05 4.79
N GLY A 160 1.62 -13.29 4.84
CA GLY A 160 2.59 -12.29 4.39
C GLY A 160 4.05 -12.75 4.50
N PRO A 161 4.99 -11.98 3.95
CA PRO A 161 6.41 -12.23 4.08
C PRO A 161 6.85 -12.36 5.52
N GLY A 162 7.70 -13.36 5.79
CA GLY A 162 8.33 -13.55 7.08
C GLY A 162 9.51 -12.60 7.30
N LEU A 163 10.00 -12.56 8.54
CA LEU A 163 11.08 -11.65 8.91
C LEU A 163 12.39 -11.97 8.15
N GLU A 164 12.72 -13.25 7.99
CA GLU A 164 13.93 -13.66 7.25
C GLU A 164 13.88 -13.20 5.79
N LEU A 165 12.71 -13.33 5.15
CA LEU A 165 12.52 -12.86 3.78
C LEU A 165 12.63 -11.33 3.69
N ALA A 166 12.08 -10.61 4.67
CA ALA A 166 12.17 -9.14 4.72
C ALA A 166 13.62 -8.66 4.83
N GLU A 167 14.42 -9.29 5.70
CA GLU A 167 15.85 -8.99 5.85
C GLU A 167 16.62 -9.31 4.55
N TRP A 168 16.28 -10.41 3.88
CA TRP A 168 16.89 -10.76 2.59
C TRP A 168 16.53 -9.74 1.49
N LEU A 169 15.26 -9.33 1.36
CA LEU A 169 14.84 -8.30 0.42
C LEU A 169 15.60 -6.98 0.65
N ALA A 170 15.71 -6.56 1.90
CA ALA A 170 16.47 -5.37 2.26
C ALA A 170 17.94 -5.50 1.89
N SER A 171 18.57 -6.65 2.18
CA SER A 171 19.98 -6.91 1.86
C SER A 171 20.25 -6.99 0.35
N SER A 172 19.25 -7.39 -0.43
CA SER A 172 19.31 -7.37 -1.91
C SER A 172 19.16 -5.96 -2.50
N GLY A 173 18.88 -4.95 -1.65
CA GLY A 173 18.75 -3.56 -2.09
C GLY A 173 17.42 -3.23 -2.75
N VAL A 174 16.38 -4.04 -2.52
CA VAL A 174 15.02 -3.77 -3.00
C VAL A 174 14.56 -2.40 -2.50
N ALA A 175 14.09 -1.54 -3.41
CA ALA A 175 13.64 -0.19 -3.06
C ALA A 175 12.23 -0.18 -2.48
N LEU A 176 11.39 -1.10 -2.96
CA LEU A 176 9.98 -1.17 -2.63
C LEU A 176 9.53 -2.63 -2.63
N THR A 177 8.64 -2.96 -1.72
CA THR A 177 7.94 -4.24 -1.72
C THR A 177 6.45 -4.04 -1.45
N GLY A 178 5.61 -4.97 -1.88
CA GLY A 178 4.16 -4.86 -1.69
C GLY A 178 3.45 -6.19 -1.68
N CYS A 179 2.19 -6.17 -1.23
CA CYS A 179 1.36 -7.35 -1.11
C CYS A 179 -0.12 -7.03 -1.35
N ASP A 180 -0.92 -8.04 -1.65
CA ASP A 180 -2.38 -7.95 -1.76
C ASP A 180 -3.08 -8.07 -0.38
N THR A 181 -2.35 -7.77 0.70
CA THR A 181 -2.78 -7.81 2.10
C THR A 181 -2.76 -6.42 2.75
N TRP A 182 -3.27 -6.28 3.99
CA TRP A 182 -3.54 -4.99 4.62
C TRP A 182 -2.45 -4.48 5.56
N SER A 183 -1.40 -5.28 5.88
CA SER A 183 -0.26 -4.87 6.71
C SER A 183 1.09 -5.47 6.31
N TYR A 184 1.17 -6.14 5.16
CA TYR A 184 2.34 -6.73 4.54
C TYR A 184 2.92 -7.98 5.22
N GLY A 185 2.86 -8.14 6.53
CA GLY A 185 3.36 -9.33 7.25
C GLY A 185 2.26 -10.30 7.67
N PRO A 186 2.60 -11.52 8.15
CA PRO A 186 1.59 -12.47 8.59
C PRO A 186 0.86 -11.95 9.84
N VAL A 187 -0.47 -12.12 9.86
CA VAL A 187 -1.32 -11.89 11.05
C VAL A 187 -2.15 -13.14 11.29
N PRO A 188 -1.98 -13.84 12.45
CA PRO A 188 -1.06 -13.52 13.55
C PRO A 188 0.42 -13.57 13.16
N ALA A 189 1.22 -12.75 13.83
CA ALA A 189 2.66 -12.64 13.59
C ALA A 189 3.40 -13.96 13.90
N GLU A 190 4.58 -14.17 13.27
CA GLU A 190 5.46 -15.32 13.55
C GLU A 190 5.79 -15.45 15.04
N ASP A 191 6.12 -14.32 15.67
CA ASP A 191 6.20 -14.19 17.12
C ASP A 191 5.03 -13.34 17.62
N PRO A 192 4.04 -13.92 18.32
CA PRO A 192 2.88 -13.16 18.81
C PRO A 192 3.21 -12.00 19.75
N SER A 193 4.40 -11.98 20.35
CA SER A 193 4.88 -10.87 21.18
C SER A 193 5.42 -9.69 20.37
N ARG A 194 5.58 -9.86 19.07
CA ARG A 194 6.21 -8.90 18.14
C ARG A 194 5.31 -8.62 16.91
N PRO A 195 4.10 -8.08 17.11
CA PRO A 195 3.18 -7.83 16.03
C PRO A 195 3.76 -6.79 15.05
N PHE A 196 3.49 -6.98 13.75
CA PHE A 196 3.92 -6.08 12.66
C PHE A 196 5.45 -5.86 12.58
N GLU A 197 6.25 -6.83 13.03
CA GLU A 197 7.70 -6.70 13.00
C GLU A 197 8.27 -6.64 11.58
N VAL A 198 7.63 -7.31 10.64
CA VAL A 198 8.09 -7.36 9.23
C VAL A 198 8.06 -5.97 8.57
N PRO A 199 6.92 -5.27 8.47
CA PRO A 199 6.89 -3.93 7.90
C PRO A 199 7.69 -2.92 8.74
N GLN A 200 7.72 -3.08 10.07
CA GLN A 200 8.55 -2.27 10.96
C GLN A 200 10.04 -2.42 10.61
N THR A 201 10.52 -3.63 10.36
CA THR A 201 11.91 -3.90 9.98
C THR A 201 12.24 -3.26 8.63
N LEU A 202 11.43 -3.48 7.61
CA LEU A 202 11.63 -2.90 6.29
C LEU A 202 11.66 -1.37 6.34
N ASN A 203 10.65 -0.77 6.92
CA ASN A 203 10.47 0.68 6.92
C ASN A 203 11.49 1.39 7.83
N VAL A 204 11.62 0.94 9.10
CA VAL A 204 12.41 1.65 10.11
C VAL A 204 13.91 1.29 10.06
N ARG A 205 14.24 0.02 9.89
CA ARG A 205 15.64 -0.41 9.92
C ARG A 205 16.33 -0.21 8.58
N HIS A 206 15.64 -0.52 7.48
CA HIS A 206 16.25 -0.61 6.15
C HIS A 206 15.82 0.49 5.18
N GLY A 207 14.73 1.24 5.45
CA GLY A 207 14.26 2.31 4.59
C GLY A 207 13.67 1.79 3.27
N VAL A 208 13.16 0.57 3.28
CA VAL A 208 12.42 -0.02 2.16
C VAL A 208 10.97 0.46 2.22
N PHE A 209 10.45 0.95 1.10
CA PHE A 209 9.05 1.35 0.99
C PHE A 209 8.13 0.13 0.94
N VAL A 210 6.96 0.26 1.56
CA VAL A 210 5.94 -0.79 1.57
C VAL A 210 4.68 -0.27 0.88
N VAL A 211 4.06 -1.12 0.06
CA VAL A 211 2.75 -0.87 -0.59
C VAL A 211 1.80 -1.98 -0.21
N GLU A 212 0.65 -1.59 0.31
CA GLU A 212 -0.35 -2.52 0.83
C GLU A 212 -1.64 -2.47 0.00
N ASN A 213 -2.45 -3.50 0.14
CA ASN A 213 -3.75 -3.64 -0.52
C ASN A 213 -3.68 -3.57 -2.05
N LEU A 214 -2.63 -4.11 -2.66
CA LEU A 214 -2.55 -4.19 -4.12
C LEU A 214 -3.62 -5.13 -4.70
N ASP A 215 -4.11 -4.82 -5.88
CA ASP A 215 -4.84 -5.79 -6.70
C ASP A 215 -3.89 -6.44 -7.69
N THR A 216 -3.44 -7.63 -7.35
CA THR A 216 -2.50 -8.40 -8.15
C THR A 216 -3.18 -9.53 -8.94
N SER A 217 -4.51 -9.59 -8.90
CA SER A 217 -5.30 -10.73 -9.40
C SER A 217 -5.14 -10.97 -10.90
N GLU A 218 -5.27 -9.93 -11.72
CA GLU A 218 -5.12 -10.04 -13.18
C GLU A 218 -3.68 -10.36 -13.57
N LEU A 219 -2.70 -9.72 -12.91
CA LEU A 219 -1.29 -9.93 -13.15
C LEU A 219 -0.90 -11.39 -12.88
N ALA A 220 -1.39 -11.97 -11.78
CA ALA A 220 -1.18 -13.37 -11.42
C ALA A 220 -1.91 -14.32 -12.37
N ALA A 221 -3.17 -14.03 -12.74
CA ALA A 221 -3.97 -14.86 -13.65
C ALA A 221 -3.31 -15.00 -15.03
N ASP A 222 -2.65 -13.96 -15.52
CA ASP A 222 -1.92 -13.98 -16.79
C ASP A 222 -0.49 -14.51 -16.66
N GLY A 223 -0.07 -14.93 -15.47
CA GLY A 223 1.24 -15.52 -15.20
C GLY A 223 2.41 -14.56 -15.41
N VAL A 224 2.17 -13.26 -15.30
CA VAL A 224 3.22 -12.23 -15.44
C VAL A 224 4.14 -12.29 -14.23
N ARG A 225 5.45 -12.37 -14.47
CA ARG A 225 6.48 -12.43 -13.42
C ARG A 225 7.33 -11.19 -13.33
N GLU A 226 7.59 -10.55 -14.46
CA GLU A 226 8.44 -9.37 -14.57
C GLU A 226 7.69 -8.27 -15.34
N PHE A 227 7.78 -7.04 -14.86
CA PHE A 227 7.09 -5.89 -15.44
C PHE A 227 7.80 -4.58 -15.10
N ALA A 228 7.49 -3.51 -15.81
CA ALA A 228 7.84 -2.18 -15.35
C ALA A 228 6.76 -1.67 -14.39
N LEU A 229 7.12 -1.50 -13.11
CA LEU A 229 6.26 -0.87 -12.12
C LEU A 229 6.30 0.65 -12.28
N VAL A 230 5.13 1.26 -12.38
CA VAL A 230 4.95 2.71 -12.28
C VAL A 230 4.05 3.01 -11.09
N LEU A 231 4.63 3.62 -10.06
CA LEU A 231 3.91 4.02 -8.85
C LEU A 231 4.02 5.52 -8.67
N THR A 232 2.87 6.18 -8.70
CA THR A 232 2.76 7.61 -8.46
C THR A 232 1.84 7.89 -7.29
N HIS A 233 2.07 8.98 -6.58
CA HIS A 233 1.26 9.36 -5.42
C HIS A 233 1.15 10.87 -5.30
N PRO A 234 0.09 11.41 -4.68
CA PRO A 234 -0.01 12.83 -4.36
C PRO A 234 1.06 13.22 -3.33
N LYS A 235 1.68 14.39 -3.52
CA LYS A 235 2.69 14.93 -2.61
C LYS A 235 2.02 15.71 -1.46
N LEU A 236 1.44 14.99 -0.52
CA LEU A 236 0.76 15.54 0.65
C LEU A 236 1.78 15.87 1.73
N ARG A 237 2.06 17.16 1.90
CA ARG A 237 3.01 17.61 2.93
C ARG A 237 2.55 17.23 4.32
N GLY A 238 3.41 16.56 5.07
CA GLY A 238 3.15 16.16 6.45
C GLY A 238 2.37 14.86 6.61
N ALA A 239 2.07 14.14 5.52
CA ALA A 239 1.44 12.83 5.59
C ALA A 239 2.48 11.71 5.67
N THR A 240 2.12 10.62 6.36
CA THR A 240 2.97 9.45 6.58
C THR A 240 2.80 8.37 5.50
N GLY A 241 1.94 8.60 4.54
CA GLY A 241 1.66 7.73 3.41
C GLY A 241 0.74 8.43 2.42
N ALA A 242 0.41 7.77 1.33
CA ALA A 242 -0.53 8.27 0.34
C ALA A 242 -1.24 7.13 -0.38
N TRP A 243 -2.49 7.35 -0.71
CA TRP A 243 -3.20 6.52 -1.68
C TRP A 243 -2.46 6.52 -3.01
N THR A 244 -2.47 5.38 -3.68
CA THR A 244 -1.80 5.19 -4.96
C THR A 244 -2.58 4.21 -5.82
N SER A 245 -2.44 4.33 -7.12
CA SER A 245 -2.92 3.33 -8.10
C SER A 245 -1.73 2.94 -8.97
N PRO A 246 -0.89 2.01 -8.51
CA PRO A 246 0.25 1.56 -9.29
C PRO A 246 -0.19 0.81 -10.53
N ILE A 247 0.61 0.88 -11.58
CA ILE A 247 0.39 0.10 -12.80
C ILE A 247 1.60 -0.76 -13.13
N ALA A 248 1.32 -1.95 -13.68
CA ALA A 248 2.33 -2.82 -14.26
C ALA A 248 2.26 -2.76 -15.78
N LEU A 249 3.40 -2.51 -16.42
CA LEU A 249 3.57 -2.51 -17.87
C LEU A 249 4.39 -3.74 -18.28
N VAL A 250 3.85 -4.55 -19.19
CA VAL A 250 4.46 -5.73 -19.78
C VAL A 250 4.66 -5.50 -21.26
#